data_f3af1be40826bc790236ee2c15ebffdc
#
_entry.id   f3af1be40826bc790236ee2c15ebffdc
#
_cell.length_a   1.000
_cell.length_b   1.000
_cell.length_c   1.000
_cell.angle_alpha   90.00
_cell.angle_beta   90.00
_cell.angle_gamma   90.00
#
_symmetry.space_group_name_H-M   'P 1'
#
loop_
_entity.id
_entity.type
_entity.pdbx_description
1 polymer ?
#
loop_
_entity_poly.entity_id
_entity_poly.type
_entity_poly.pdbx_seq_one_letter_code
_entity_poly.pdbx_strand_id
1 'polypeptide(L)'
;GRKEVQDYLMRYLDTDTVCFFDKEPARLVQLQKERWTPLLEWTRRLLDADVHTATGTLVCRQPDATRAKVERLVAGLPPLDLASLERAVMVSKSMIIGLALIHRYIEAEQAALAAEVETASQVAAWGVIDDSHDVDHAELRRQLASVACAQVSTEPELVEKFLQVLKKHDGAFRT
;
A
#
# COMPACT_ATOMS: atom_id res chain seq x y z
N GLY A 1 12.69 5.02 18.03
CA GLY A 1 11.79 4.12 18.75
C GLY A 1 10.38 4.11 18.18
N ARG A 2 9.44 3.38 18.83
CA ARG A 2 8.06 3.21 18.36
C ARG A 2 7.35 4.55 18.05
N LYS A 3 7.47 5.52 18.94
CA LYS A 3 6.86 6.85 18.79
C LYS A 3 7.38 7.58 17.56
N GLU A 4 8.66 7.50 17.28
CA GLU A 4 9.29 8.12 16.09
C GLU A 4 8.74 7.55 14.79
N VAL A 5 8.53 6.22 14.74
CA VAL A 5 7.91 5.54 13.59
C VAL A 5 6.47 6.02 13.39
N GLN A 6 5.70 6.11 14.46
CA GLN A 6 4.32 6.60 14.41
C GLN A 6 4.27 8.05 13.91
N ASP A 7 5.10 8.93 14.46
CA ASP A 7 5.16 10.34 14.07
C ASP A 7 5.63 10.49 12.60
N TYR A 8 6.57 9.63 12.17
CA TYR A 8 7.00 9.57 10.78
C TYR A 8 5.86 9.16 9.83
N LEU A 9 5.14 8.11 10.18
CA LEU A 9 4.01 7.62 9.39
C LEU A 9 2.90 8.67 9.25
N MET A 10 2.59 9.39 10.32
CA MET A 10 1.55 10.43 10.31
C MET A 10 1.84 11.59 9.36
N ARG A 11 3.10 11.80 8.96
CA ARG A 11 3.45 12.82 7.94
C ARG A 11 2.93 12.47 6.55
N TYR A 12 2.84 11.17 6.23
CA TYR A 12 2.32 10.72 4.93
C TYR A 12 0.81 10.95 4.78
N LEU A 13 0.08 11.15 5.88
CA LEU A 13 -1.38 11.28 5.80
C LEU A 13 -1.84 12.52 5.01
N ASP A 14 -1.12 13.64 5.09
CA ASP A 14 -1.43 14.87 4.35
C ASP A 14 -0.77 14.94 2.97
N THR A 15 0.15 14.01 2.68
CA THR A 15 0.89 13.93 1.41
C THR A 15 0.69 12.58 0.72
N ASP A 16 -0.35 11.85 1.09
CA ASP A 16 -0.64 10.54 0.55
C ASP A 16 -0.95 10.62 -0.94
N THR A 17 -0.13 9.94 -1.75
CA THR A 17 -0.25 9.95 -3.21
C THR A 17 -1.67 9.60 -3.68
N VAL A 18 -2.35 8.67 -3.00
CA VAL A 18 -3.71 8.22 -3.35
C VAL A 18 -4.76 9.32 -3.16
N CYS A 19 -4.44 10.39 -2.45
CA CYS A 19 -5.36 11.52 -2.22
C CYS A 19 -5.27 12.62 -3.28
N PHE A 20 -4.33 12.56 -4.23
CA PHE A 20 -4.12 13.61 -5.23
C PHE A 20 -4.54 13.14 -6.62
N PHE A 21 -5.63 13.70 -7.13
CA PHE A 21 -6.15 13.36 -8.45
C PHE A 21 -5.77 14.42 -9.48
N ASP A 22 -5.52 13.97 -10.70
CA ASP A 22 -5.27 14.82 -11.85
C ASP A 22 -6.51 14.97 -12.72
N LYS A 23 -6.48 15.98 -13.60
CA LYS A 23 -7.51 16.22 -14.63
C LYS A 23 -7.10 15.67 -15.97
N GLU A 24 -5.83 15.50 -16.19
CA GLU A 24 -5.19 15.03 -17.44
C GLU A 24 -3.79 14.43 -17.13
N PRO A 25 -3.26 13.57 -17.99
CA PRO A 25 -3.92 13.08 -19.21
C PRO A 25 -5.03 12.04 -18.88
N ALA A 26 -5.94 11.81 -19.83
CA ALA A 26 -7.09 10.92 -19.64
C ALA A 26 -6.71 9.52 -19.11
N ARG A 27 -5.57 8.97 -19.54
CA ARG A 27 -5.06 7.68 -19.07
C ARG A 27 -4.70 7.69 -17.59
N LEU A 28 -4.07 8.77 -17.13
CA LEU A 28 -3.75 8.94 -15.70
C LEU A 28 -5.04 8.99 -14.87
N VAL A 29 -5.99 9.83 -15.28
CA VAL A 29 -7.29 9.96 -14.61
C VAL A 29 -8.03 8.62 -14.53
N GLN A 30 -7.98 7.83 -15.60
CA GLN A 30 -8.58 6.50 -15.63
C GLN A 30 -7.90 5.57 -14.63
N LEU A 31 -6.57 5.48 -14.62
CA LEU A 31 -5.81 4.64 -13.70
C LEU A 31 -6.01 5.04 -12.24
N GLN A 32 -6.04 6.34 -11.92
CA GLN A 32 -6.35 6.85 -10.60
C GLN A 32 -7.74 6.40 -10.15
N LYS A 33 -8.76 6.53 -10.99
CA LYS A 33 -10.11 6.06 -10.68
C LYS A 33 -10.16 4.55 -10.46
N GLU A 34 -9.54 3.77 -11.31
CA GLU A 34 -9.56 2.31 -11.23
C GLU A 34 -8.84 1.78 -9.99
N ARG A 35 -7.70 2.36 -9.63
CA ARG A 35 -6.80 1.81 -8.62
C ARG A 35 -6.91 2.50 -7.25
N TRP A 36 -7.21 3.80 -7.20
CA TRP A 36 -7.24 4.59 -5.96
C TRP A 36 -8.64 4.74 -5.36
N THR A 37 -9.68 4.87 -6.18
CA THR A 37 -11.05 5.03 -5.65
C THR A 37 -11.46 3.88 -4.73
N PRO A 38 -11.24 2.59 -5.08
CA PRO A 38 -11.59 1.49 -4.17
C PRO A 38 -10.81 1.53 -2.84
N LEU A 39 -9.54 1.97 -2.87
CA LEU A 39 -8.71 2.13 -1.67
C LEU A 39 -9.25 3.23 -0.75
N LEU A 40 -9.63 4.38 -1.32
CA LEU A 40 -10.24 5.48 -0.58
C LEU A 40 -11.58 5.09 0.06
N GLU A 41 -12.43 4.40 -0.68
CA GLU A 41 -13.71 3.91 -0.17
C GLU A 41 -13.52 2.90 0.96
N TRP A 42 -12.56 1.99 0.82
CA TRP A 42 -12.21 1.04 1.86
C TRP A 42 -11.67 1.75 3.11
N THR A 43 -10.78 2.73 2.95
CA THR A 43 -10.20 3.49 4.05
C THR A 43 -11.26 4.27 4.81
N ARG A 44 -12.22 4.89 4.11
CA ARG A 44 -13.36 5.57 4.75
C ARG A 44 -14.18 4.61 5.60
N ARG A 45 -14.43 3.40 5.11
CA ARG A 45 -15.14 2.34 5.87
C ARG A 45 -14.30 1.85 7.06
N LEU A 46 -13.01 1.58 6.87
CA LEU A 46 -12.12 1.13 7.93
C LEU A 46 -12.06 2.14 9.10
N LEU A 47 -11.93 3.40 8.77
CA LEU A 47 -11.80 4.47 9.76
C LEU A 47 -13.16 4.97 10.27
N ASP A 48 -14.27 4.64 9.60
CA ASP A 48 -15.56 5.31 9.83
C ASP A 48 -15.38 6.83 9.85
N ALA A 49 -14.68 7.37 8.87
CA ALA A 49 -14.31 8.77 8.76
C ALA A 49 -14.18 9.22 7.31
N ASP A 50 -14.35 10.51 7.08
CA ASP A 50 -14.11 11.10 5.77
C ASP A 50 -12.62 11.14 5.45
N VAL A 51 -12.27 10.85 4.21
CA VAL A 51 -10.90 10.97 3.66
C VAL A 51 -10.96 11.95 2.51
N HIS A 52 -10.33 13.11 2.69
CA HIS A 52 -10.29 14.15 1.69
C HIS A 52 -9.37 13.78 0.53
N THR A 53 -9.75 14.24 -0.64
CA THR A 53 -8.93 14.18 -1.86
C THR A 53 -8.79 15.57 -2.45
N ALA A 54 -7.72 15.81 -3.17
CA ALA A 54 -7.46 17.09 -3.83
C ALA A 54 -7.27 16.88 -5.34
N THR A 55 -7.52 17.92 -6.12
CA THR A 55 -7.30 17.92 -7.56
C THR A 55 -6.59 19.19 -7.97
N GLY A 56 -5.41 19.04 -8.58
CA GLY A 56 -4.62 20.19 -9.08
C GLY A 56 -4.01 21.07 -7.98
N THR A 57 -3.83 20.55 -6.77
CA THR A 57 -3.14 21.20 -5.64
C THR A 57 -2.13 20.24 -5.02
N LEU A 58 -1.12 20.80 -4.32
CA LEU A 58 -0.07 20.04 -3.67
C LEU A 58 -0.34 19.76 -2.18
N VAL A 59 -1.49 20.20 -1.66
CA VAL A 59 -1.84 20.05 -0.24
C VAL A 59 -3.24 19.47 -0.12
N CYS A 60 -3.34 18.35 0.59
CA CYS A 60 -4.59 17.68 0.93
C CYS A 60 -4.65 17.39 2.43
N ARG A 61 -4.96 18.42 3.23
CA ARG A 61 -5.06 18.24 4.68
C ARG A 61 -6.25 17.37 5.04
N GLN A 62 -5.99 16.32 5.80
CA GLN A 62 -7.02 15.42 6.32
C GLN A 62 -7.73 16.05 7.53
N PRO A 63 -9.04 15.78 7.71
CA PRO A 63 -9.79 16.23 8.89
C PRO A 63 -9.14 15.76 10.19
N ASP A 64 -9.21 16.59 11.24
CA ASP A 64 -8.64 16.26 12.54
C ASP A 64 -9.24 14.98 13.13
N ALA A 65 -10.54 14.73 12.90
CA ALA A 65 -11.19 13.48 13.30
C ALA A 65 -10.59 12.25 12.60
N THR A 66 -10.28 12.35 11.31
CA THR A 66 -9.63 11.29 10.52
C THR A 66 -8.21 11.07 11.00
N ARG A 67 -7.45 12.14 11.22
CA ARG A 67 -6.09 12.06 11.78
C ARG A 67 -6.07 11.33 13.12
N ALA A 68 -6.97 11.69 14.03
CA ALA A 68 -7.07 11.05 15.36
C ALA A 68 -7.44 9.55 15.27
N LYS A 69 -8.24 9.15 14.27
CA LYS A 69 -8.59 7.75 14.04
C LYS A 69 -7.40 6.96 13.48
N VAL A 70 -6.67 7.52 12.51
CA VAL A 70 -5.44 6.91 11.98
C VAL A 70 -4.38 6.80 13.07
N GLU A 71 -4.17 7.85 13.86
CA GLU A 71 -3.20 7.84 14.97
C GLU A 71 -3.51 6.73 15.98
N ARG A 72 -4.77 6.58 16.38
CA ARG A 72 -5.20 5.48 17.25
C ARG A 72 -4.97 4.10 16.64
N LEU A 73 -5.31 3.93 15.37
CA LEU A 73 -5.09 2.68 14.65
C LEU A 73 -3.60 2.33 14.64
N VAL A 74 -2.75 3.26 14.22
CA VAL A 74 -1.29 3.06 14.16
C VAL A 74 -0.69 2.81 15.55
N ALA A 75 -1.18 3.52 16.57
CA ALA A 75 -0.74 3.31 17.97
C ALA A 75 -1.09 1.92 18.50
N GLY A 76 -2.21 1.34 18.05
CA GLY A 76 -2.68 0.01 18.45
C GLY A 76 -2.00 -1.17 17.74
N LEU A 77 -1.27 -0.92 16.66
CA LEU A 77 -0.65 -2.01 15.87
C LEU A 77 0.38 -2.80 16.70
N PRO A 78 0.42 -4.14 16.57
CA PRO A 78 1.54 -4.95 17.04
C PRO A 78 2.88 -4.50 16.44
N PRO A 79 4.02 -4.80 17.09
CA PRO A 79 5.34 -4.35 16.59
C PRO A 79 5.64 -4.77 15.15
N LEU A 80 5.30 -6.00 14.77
CA LEU A 80 5.52 -6.50 13.42
C LEU A 80 4.64 -5.79 12.39
N ASP A 81 3.37 -5.54 12.72
CA ASP A 81 2.44 -4.84 11.84
C ASP A 81 2.84 -3.38 11.66
N LEU A 82 3.32 -2.73 12.72
CA LEU A 82 3.85 -1.37 12.64
C LEU A 82 5.09 -1.29 11.73
N ALA A 83 6.03 -2.23 11.86
CA ALA A 83 7.21 -2.30 11.00
C ALA A 83 6.84 -2.61 9.54
N SER A 84 5.86 -3.49 9.34
CA SER A 84 5.29 -3.80 8.02
C SER A 84 4.62 -2.59 7.39
N LEU A 85 3.83 -1.85 8.17
CA LEU A 85 3.21 -0.59 7.71
C LEU A 85 4.27 0.44 7.34
N GLU A 86 5.27 0.65 8.19
CA GLU A 86 6.37 1.58 7.92
C GLU A 86 7.04 1.25 6.58
N ARG A 87 7.38 -0.03 6.36
CA ARG A 87 8.01 -0.46 5.11
C ARG A 87 7.11 -0.23 3.90
N ALA A 88 5.84 -0.62 3.99
CA ALA A 88 4.87 -0.43 2.91
C ALA A 88 4.69 1.05 2.55
N VAL A 89 4.55 1.93 3.55
CA VAL A 89 4.40 3.38 3.36
C VAL A 89 5.65 4.01 2.76
N MET A 90 6.84 3.62 3.22
CA MET A 90 8.10 4.13 2.70
C MET A 90 8.27 3.86 1.21
N VAL A 91 7.88 2.67 0.75
CA VAL A 91 8.09 2.28 -0.65
C VAL A 91 6.95 2.73 -1.57
N SER A 92 5.70 2.70 -1.10
CA SER A 92 4.52 3.12 -1.87
C SER A 92 4.23 4.62 -1.83
N LYS A 93 4.84 5.35 -0.86
CA LYS A 93 4.55 6.76 -0.57
C LYS A 93 3.09 7.04 -0.18
N SER A 94 2.40 6.01 0.34
CA SER A 94 0.99 6.08 0.69
C SER A 94 0.68 5.33 1.99
N MET A 95 0.11 6.03 2.97
CA MET A 95 -0.45 5.44 4.18
C MET A 95 -1.64 4.52 3.83
N ILE A 96 -2.47 4.93 2.86
CA ILE A 96 -3.66 4.20 2.42
C ILE A 96 -3.28 2.85 1.80
N ILE A 97 -2.30 2.83 0.88
CA ILE A 97 -1.78 1.58 0.30
C ILE A 97 -1.18 0.70 1.39
N GLY A 98 -0.37 1.28 2.29
CA GLY A 98 0.24 0.54 3.39
C GLY A 98 -0.80 -0.12 4.31
N LEU A 99 -1.81 0.63 4.73
CA LEU A 99 -2.91 0.11 5.55
C LEU A 99 -3.69 -0.99 4.81
N ALA A 100 -4.03 -0.77 3.54
CA ALA A 100 -4.75 -1.75 2.74
C ALA A 100 -3.99 -3.07 2.60
N LEU A 101 -2.66 -3.01 2.47
CA LEU A 101 -1.80 -4.19 2.37
C LEU A 101 -1.70 -4.96 3.69
N ILE A 102 -1.43 -4.28 4.83
CA ILE A 102 -1.32 -4.96 6.13
C ILE A 102 -2.65 -5.52 6.63
N HIS A 103 -3.78 -4.92 6.23
CA HIS A 103 -5.12 -5.44 6.50
C HIS A 103 -5.61 -6.46 5.46
N ARG A 104 -4.76 -6.82 4.48
CA ARG A 104 -5.06 -7.80 3.40
C ARG A 104 -6.29 -7.45 2.58
N TYR A 105 -6.59 -6.17 2.48
CA TYR A 105 -7.62 -5.70 1.56
C TYR A 105 -7.16 -5.78 0.11
N ILE A 106 -5.85 -5.61 -0.13
CA ILE A 106 -5.19 -5.78 -1.43
C ILE A 106 -3.99 -6.71 -1.31
N GLU A 107 -3.64 -7.34 -2.41
CA GLU A 107 -2.41 -8.13 -2.56
C GLU A 107 -1.22 -7.25 -2.93
N ALA A 108 0.01 -7.79 -2.82
CA ALA A 108 1.24 -7.08 -3.11
C ALA A 108 1.30 -6.50 -4.53
N GLU A 109 0.81 -7.24 -5.54
CA GLU A 109 0.76 -6.76 -6.92
C GLU A 109 -0.23 -5.60 -7.08
N GLN A 110 -1.39 -5.67 -6.44
CA GLN A 110 -2.35 -4.57 -6.45
C GLN A 110 -1.80 -3.31 -5.77
N ALA A 111 -1.05 -3.49 -4.67
CA ALA A 111 -0.36 -2.40 -3.99
C ALA A 111 0.71 -1.75 -4.89
N ALA A 112 1.51 -2.55 -5.59
CA ALA A 112 2.50 -2.06 -6.56
C ALA A 112 1.83 -1.29 -7.70
N LEU A 113 0.80 -1.86 -8.31
CA LEU A 113 0.04 -1.20 -9.37
C LEU A 113 -0.59 0.13 -8.92
N ALA A 114 -1.07 0.21 -7.67
CA ALA A 114 -1.61 1.46 -7.11
C ALA A 114 -0.51 2.50 -6.86
N ALA A 115 0.69 2.08 -6.43
CA ALA A 115 1.83 2.96 -6.22
C ALA A 115 2.45 3.49 -7.54
N GLU A 116 2.31 2.74 -8.64
CA GLU A 116 2.93 3.03 -9.95
C GLU A 116 1.97 3.69 -10.95
N VAL A 117 0.86 4.26 -10.52
CA VAL A 117 -0.15 4.85 -11.41
C VAL A 117 0.43 5.92 -12.34
N GLU A 118 1.24 6.82 -11.81
CA GLU A 118 1.86 7.88 -12.59
C GLU A 118 2.86 7.32 -13.61
N THR A 119 3.74 6.42 -13.17
CA THR A 119 4.72 5.75 -14.03
C THR A 119 4.03 4.96 -15.14
N ALA A 120 2.97 4.21 -14.82
CA ALA A 120 2.19 3.47 -15.80
C ALA A 120 1.53 4.39 -16.84
N SER A 121 1.08 5.57 -16.44
CA SER A 121 0.55 6.58 -17.36
C SER A 121 1.64 7.16 -18.27
N GLN A 122 2.82 7.44 -17.73
CA GLN A 122 3.97 7.96 -18.47
C GLN A 122 4.49 6.93 -19.50
N VAL A 123 4.64 5.67 -19.09
CA VAL A 123 5.05 4.58 -19.99
C VAL A 123 4.05 4.40 -21.13
N ALA A 124 2.75 4.51 -20.86
CA ALA A 124 1.73 4.43 -21.90
C ALA A 124 1.79 5.58 -22.90
N ALA A 125 2.24 6.77 -22.48
CA ALA A 125 2.33 7.96 -23.34
C ALA A 125 3.65 8.03 -24.13
N TRP A 126 4.77 7.63 -23.53
CA TRP A 126 6.12 7.89 -24.06
C TRP A 126 6.89 6.61 -24.42
N GLY A 127 6.35 5.43 -24.08
CA GLY A 127 7.06 4.16 -24.19
C GLY A 127 7.97 3.88 -22.99
N VAL A 128 8.48 2.65 -22.94
CA VAL A 128 9.45 2.24 -21.90
C VAL A 128 10.79 2.93 -22.19
N ILE A 129 11.30 3.68 -21.22
CA ILE A 129 12.68 4.18 -21.27
C ILE A 129 13.56 3.06 -20.67
N ASP A 130 14.48 2.54 -21.49
CA ASP A 130 15.31 1.37 -21.18
C ASP A 130 16.02 1.42 -19.83
N ASP A 131 16.11 0.27 -19.19
CA ASP A 131 16.99 -0.21 -18.10
C ASP A 131 16.79 0.31 -16.67
N SER A 132 16.34 1.52 -16.38
CA SER A 132 16.27 1.99 -14.99
C SER A 132 14.94 1.66 -14.30
N HIS A 133 13.85 1.57 -15.05
CA HIS A 133 12.51 1.36 -14.47
C HIS A 133 12.24 -0.09 -14.09
N ASP A 134 12.82 -1.07 -14.80
CA ASP A 134 12.57 -2.49 -14.54
C ASP A 134 13.09 -2.94 -13.16
N VAL A 135 14.25 -2.42 -12.76
CA VAL A 135 14.85 -2.71 -11.45
C VAL A 135 14.01 -2.10 -10.33
N ASP A 136 13.59 -0.84 -10.48
CA ASP A 136 12.78 -0.13 -9.50
C ASP A 136 11.39 -0.80 -9.34
N HIS A 137 10.77 -1.21 -10.43
CA HIS A 137 9.50 -1.95 -10.45
C HIS A 137 9.61 -3.32 -9.76
N ALA A 138 10.68 -4.07 -10.05
CA ALA A 138 10.91 -5.37 -9.42
C ALA A 138 11.17 -5.21 -7.92
N GLU A 139 11.95 -4.20 -7.53
CA GLU A 139 12.28 -3.94 -6.13
C GLU A 139 11.05 -3.49 -5.33
N LEU A 140 10.20 -2.62 -5.87
CA LEU A 140 8.94 -2.24 -5.25
C LEU A 140 8.06 -3.47 -4.97
N ARG A 141 7.86 -4.32 -5.98
CA ARG A 141 7.08 -5.56 -5.85
C ARG A 141 7.67 -6.50 -4.81
N ARG A 142 8.99 -6.69 -4.83
CA ARG A 142 9.70 -7.52 -3.87
C ARG A 142 9.49 -7.02 -2.42
N GLN A 143 9.57 -5.72 -2.20
CA GLN A 143 9.39 -5.11 -0.88
C GLN A 143 7.93 -5.24 -0.40
N LEU A 144 6.95 -4.95 -1.25
CA LEU A 144 5.54 -5.11 -0.91
C LEU A 144 5.16 -6.57 -0.69
N ALA A 145 5.71 -7.49 -1.48
CA ALA A 145 5.53 -8.93 -1.27
C ALA A 145 6.11 -9.39 0.08
N SER A 146 7.27 -8.86 0.49
CA SER A 146 7.84 -9.18 1.80
C SER A 146 6.95 -8.72 2.96
N VAL A 147 6.30 -7.56 2.82
CA VAL A 147 5.29 -7.08 3.78
C VAL A 147 4.09 -8.01 3.82
N ALA A 148 3.54 -8.39 2.66
CA ALA A 148 2.41 -9.32 2.59
C ALA A 148 2.73 -10.68 3.23
N CYS A 149 3.93 -11.23 2.99
CA CYS A 149 4.39 -12.47 3.61
C CYS A 149 4.49 -12.35 5.15
N ALA A 150 4.97 -11.22 5.67
CA ALA A 150 5.04 -11.00 7.11
C ALA A 150 3.64 -11.02 7.76
N GLN A 151 2.61 -10.53 7.07
CA GLN A 151 1.23 -10.58 7.55
C GLN A 151 0.64 -12.00 7.56
N VAL A 152 1.01 -12.85 6.62
CA VAL A 152 0.60 -14.26 6.61
C VAL A 152 1.18 -15.00 7.80
N SER A 153 2.44 -14.73 8.17
CA SER A 153 3.10 -15.42 9.28
C SER A 153 2.54 -15.08 10.67
N THR A 154 1.70 -14.06 10.79
CA THR A 154 1.05 -13.70 12.07
C THR A 154 -0.28 -14.42 12.32
N GLU A 155 -0.85 -15.12 11.32
CA GLU A 155 -2.08 -15.88 11.49
C GLU A 155 -1.80 -17.40 11.59
N PRO A 156 -2.03 -18.03 12.77
CA PRO A 156 -1.74 -19.44 12.98
C PRO A 156 -2.41 -20.38 11.97
N GLU A 157 -3.65 -20.11 11.58
CA GLU A 157 -4.40 -20.94 10.61
C GLU A 157 -3.79 -20.92 9.21
N LEU A 158 -3.25 -19.77 8.78
CA LEU A 158 -2.60 -19.64 7.48
C LEU A 158 -1.20 -20.27 7.48
N VAL A 159 -0.47 -20.15 8.58
CA VAL A 159 0.80 -20.85 8.78
C VAL A 159 0.57 -22.37 8.70
N GLU A 160 -0.46 -22.88 9.35
CA GLU A 160 -0.76 -24.31 9.34
C GLU A 160 -1.16 -24.81 7.95
N LYS A 161 -2.00 -24.06 7.22
CA LYS A 161 -2.32 -24.36 5.81
C LYS A 161 -1.09 -24.34 4.92
N PHE A 162 -0.20 -23.37 5.09
CA PHE A 162 1.04 -23.26 4.32
C PHE A 162 1.96 -24.46 4.61
N LEU A 163 2.12 -24.84 5.88
CA LEU A 163 2.90 -26.01 6.27
C LEU A 163 2.31 -27.32 5.74
N GLN A 164 0.98 -27.45 5.68
CA GLN A 164 0.31 -28.60 5.07
C GLN A 164 0.58 -28.68 3.55
N VAL A 165 0.56 -27.55 2.85
CA VAL A 165 0.91 -27.49 1.42
C VAL A 165 2.35 -27.87 1.18
N LEU A 166 3.29 -27.35 1.97
CA LEU A 166 4.71 -27.71 1.86
C LEU A 166 4.94 -29.22 2.10
N LYS A 167 4.33 -29.79 3.15
CA LYS A 167 4.42 -31.24 3.43
C LYS A 167 3.88 -32.12 2.29
N LYS A 168 2.86 -31.62 1.58
CA LYS A 168 2.25 -32.33 0.45
C LYS A 168 3.16 -32.29 -0.81
N HIS A 169 3.98 -31.25 -0.94
CA HIS A 169 4.92 -31.10 -2.05
C HIS A 169 6.31 -31.73 -1.78
N ASP A 170 6.75 -31.83 -0.52
CA ASP A 170 8.00 -32.52 -0.16
C ASP A 170 7.99 -34.01 -0.52
N GLY A 171 6.81 -34.61 -0.66
CA GLY A 171 6.66 -35.98 -1.19
C GLY A 171 6.88 -36.11 -2.70
N ALA A 172 6.84 -35.01 -3.46
CA ALA A 172 6.94 -35.00 -4.93
C ALA A 172 8.37 -34.80 -5.45
N PHE A 173 9.32 -34.40 -4.60
CA PHE A 173 10.73 -34.17 -4.97
C PHE A 173 11.68 -35.28 -4.52
N ARG A 174 11.17 -36.44 -4.07
CA ARG A 174 11.95 -37.62 -3.67
C ARG A 174 11.74 -38.83 -4.59
N THR A 175 11.70 -38.60 -5.89
CA THR A 175 11.84 -39.67 -6.89
C THR A 175 12.87 -39.31 -7.94
#